data_0542a0bd4c359cd658c551d805b9813a
#
_entry.id   0542a0bd4c359cd658c551d805b9813a
#
_cell.length_a   1.000
_cell.length_b   1.000
_cell.length_c   1.000
_cell.angle_alpha   90.00
_cell.angle_beta   90.00
_cell.angle_gamma   90.00
#
_symmetry.space_group_name_H-M   'P 1'
#
loop_
_entity.id
_entity.type
_entity.pdbx_description
1 polymer ?
#
loop_
_entity_poly.entity_id
_entity_poly.type
_entity_poly.pdbx_seq_one_letter_code
_entity_poly.pdbx_strand_id
1 'polypeptide(L)'
;MTAKTTASGVAYDVQGERPDQKRRDAAMQAFVRDFARTAAIHMESCVRCGMCANACQFYVTTGDPKYTPINKLKPFEQAYRRHVGPFAPIYRLLGLRSNVSIEMLEEWEALIYDGCSLCGRCTLACPMGIDIAELIKEARHGMYVAGLVPDRLELMDRTAKAWGSPATPADDFADIVRETGEENGVPVNVDLPLADYVITVAPAELTEHTKALTDIAKILNKMEVSWTYSTEGFEASNIGYINGDIDLQEKLTRKLIDNAVAVGAHTLILPECGHAYGAARWEAARWFGKEIPVRILHMTEFLDEAVASGKIRLKKFGETTSFHDPCQLARRGGVTQAPRNVLKALGLELTELEDHGGLGWCCGGGGGVVSNVRADPLRFRAFELKRRQVEDAGAQHFVTACGQCRITLQAGAKKFKWDQKVESLLELVADNLED
;
A
#
# COMPACT_ATOMS: atom_id res chain seq x y z
N MET A 1 -1.53 4.94 -28.48
CA MET A 1 -2.76 5.59 -27.97
C MET A 1 -3.56 4.52 -27.23
N THR A 2 -3.56 4.54 -25.93
CA THR A 2 -4.30 3.57 -25.10
C THR A 2 -5.57 4.23 -24.59
N ALA A 3 -6.72 3.76 -25.04
CA ALA A 3 -7.99 4.14 -24.45
C ALA A 3 -8.03 3.60 -23.00
N LYS A 4 -8.38 4.44 -22.04
CA LYS A 4 -8.67 3.99 -20.67
C LYS A 4 -10.12 3.54 -20.62
N THR A 5 -10.35 2.32 -20.14
CA THR A 5 -11.67 1.74 -19.98
C THR A 5 -12.11 1.87 -18.53
N THR A 6 -13.37 2.12 -18.30
CA THR A 6 -13.98 2.05 -16.95
C THR A 6 -14.43 0.63 -16.66
N ALA A 7 -14.68 0.32 -15.40
CA ALA A 7 -15.33 -0.94 -14.96
C ALA A 7 -16.67 -1.25 -15.65
N SER A 8 -17.25 -0.27 -16.36
CA SER A 8 -18.45 -0.43 -17.22
C SER A 8 -18.13 -0.65 -18.68
N GLY A 9 -16.86 -0.83 -19.07
CA GLY A 9 -16.45 -1.03 -20.47
C GLY A 9 -16.51 0.22 -21.34
N VAL A 10 -16.69 1.41 -20.77
CA VAL A 10 -16.66 2.66 -21.51
C VAL A 10 -15.21 3.09 -21.71
N ALA A 11 -14.73 3.04 -22.96
CA ALA A 11 -13.42 3.52 -23.33
C ALA A 11 -13.41 5.06 -23.39
N TYR A 12 -12.48 5.69 -22.68
CA TYR A 12 -12.19 7.10 -22.82
C TYR A 12 -10.84 7.27 -23.51
N ASP A 13 -10.82 7.95 -24.65
CA ASP A 13 -9.57 8.31 -25.28
C ASP A 13 -8.89 9.43 -24.48
N VAL A 14 -7.77 9.12 -23.83
CA VAL A 14 -7.05 10.02 -22.92
C VAL A 14 -5.99 10.87 -23.63
N GLN A 15 -5.77 10.69 -24.92
CA GLN A 15 -4.79 11.42 -25.72
C GLN A 15 -5.46 12.15 -26.88
N GLY A 16 -5.40 13.43 -26.88
CA GLY A 16 -5.93 14.29 -27.92
C GLY A 16 -6.44 15.61 -27.34
N GLU A 17 -6.72 16.58 -28.17
CA GLU A 17 -7.40 17.82 -27.79
C GLU A 17 -8.75 17.49 -27.16
N ARG A 18 -8.79 17.45 -25.83
CA ARG A 18 -10.02 17.18 -25.11
C ARG A 18 -10.63 18.47 -24.66
N PRO A 19 -11.92 18.61 -24.87
CA PRO A 19 -12.64 19.58 -24.09
C PRO A 19 -12.44 19.19 -22.60
N ASP A 20 -11.89 20.08 -21.80
CA ASP A 20 -11.71 19.97 -20.34
C ASP A 20 -12.96 19.41 -19.65
N GLN A 21 -14.12 19.74 -20.20
CA GLN A 21 -15.40 19.23 -19.76
C GLN A 21 -15.55 17.70 -19.84
N LYS A 22 -14.98 17.03 -20.85
CA LYS A 22 -15.09 15.57 -20.96
C LYS A 22 -14.32 14.84 -19.87
N ARG A 23 -13.13 15.34 -19.49
CA ARG A 23 -12.32 14.80 -18.39
C ARG A 23 -13.07 14.94 -17.07
N ARG A 24 -13.59 16.13 -16.80
CA ARG A 24 -14.42 16.40 -15.60
C ARG A 24 -15.63 15.48 -15.54
N ASP A 25 -16.39 15.38 -16.64
CA ASP A 25 -17.60 14.58 -16.67
C ASP A 25 -17.29 13.09 -16.49
N ALA A 26 -16.19 12.59 -17.06
CA ALA A 26 -15.72 11.23 -16.87
C ALA A 26 -15.39 10.96 -15.38
N ALA A 27 -14.63 11.84 -14.72
CA ALA A 27 -14.31 11.70 -13.30
C ALA A 27 -15.57 11.67 -12.42
N MET A 28 -16.48 12.62 -12.67
CA MET A 28 -17.71 12.73 -11.88
C MET A 28 -18.66 11.56 -12.12
N GLN A 29 -18.77 11.11 -13.36
CA GLN A 29 -19.62 9.97 -13.71
C GLN A 29 -19.09 8.67 -13.09
N ALA A 30 -17.79 8.42 -13.13
CA ALA A 30 -17.18 7.26 -12.50
C ALA A 30 -17.43 7.27 -10.99
N PHE A 31 -17.16 8.39 -10.31
CA PHE A 31 -17.39 8.50 -8.88
C PHE A 31 -18.88 8.32 -8.52
N VAL A 32 -19.77 9.05 -9.18
CA VAL A 32 -21.22 9.01 -8.89
C VAL A 32 -21.83 7.65 -9.21
N ARG A 33 -21.42 6.98 -10.28
CA ARG A 33 -21.95 5.68 -10.68
C ARG A 33 -21.42 4.56 -9.78
N ASP A 34 -20.13 4.53 -9.54
CA ASP A 34 -19.48 3.36 -8.95
C ASP A 34 -19.45 3.41 -7.42
N PHE A 35 -19.41 4.62 -6.83
CA PHE A 35 -19.21 4.78 -5.39
C PHE A 35 -20.27 5.61 -4.65
N ALA A 36 -21.26 6.18 -5.33
CA ALA A 36 -22.21 7.07 -4.66
C ALA A 36 -22.95 6.44 -3.47
N ARG A 37 -23.20 5.12 -3.49
CA ARG A 37 -23.89 4.42 -2.38
C ARG A 37 -22.99 4.29 -1.16
N THR A 38 -21.72 3.89 -1.35
CA THR A 38 -20.76 3.75 -0.26
C THR A 38 -20.33 5.11 0.28
N ALA A 39 -20.07 6.07 -0.62
CA ALA A 39 -19.73 7.43 -0.26
C ALA A 39 -20.86 8.19 0.47
N ALA A 40 -22.14 7.89 0.17
CA ALA A 40 -23.29 8.59 0.77
C ALA A 40 -23.28 8.53 2.29
N ILE A 41 -23.12 7.34 2.86
CA ILE A 41 -23.10 7.13 4.31
C ILE A 41 -22.01 8.00 4.95
N HIS A 42 -20.82 7.97 4.38
CA HIS A 42 -19.68 8.70 4.90
C HIS A 42 -19.82 10.23 4.75
N MET A 43 -20.33 10.69 3.61
CA MET A 43 -20.48 12.13 3.34
C MET A 43 -21.61 12.77 4.14
N GLU A 44 -22.70 12.05 4.39
CA GLU A 44 -23.81 12.55 5.22
C GLU A 44 -23.49 12.47 6.72
N SER A 45 -22.66 11.53 7.15
CA SER A 45 -22.28 11.39 8.57
C SER A 45 -21.23 12.40 9.02
N CYS A 46 -20.56 13.13 8.12
CA CYS A 46 -19.49 14.05 8.48
C CYS A 46 -20.00 15.30 9.20
N VAL A 47 -19.70 15.40 10.49
CA VAL A 47 -20.04 16.57 11.35
C VAL A 47 -18.99 17.69 11.31
N ARG A 48 -17.95 17.59 10.48
CA ARG A 48 -16.87 18.59 10.30
C ARG A 48 -16.15 18.98 11.59
N CYS A 49 -15.96 18.04 12.52
CA CYS A 49 -15.30 18.28 13.80
C CYS A 49 -13.81 18.56 13.72
N GLY A 50 -13.14 18.29 12.57
CA GLY A 50 -11.72 18.57 12.37
C GLY A 50 -10.74 17.51 12.93
N MET A 51 -11.19 16.49 13.68
CA MET A 51 -10.28 15.51 14.31
C MET A 51 -9.39 14.77 13.30
N CYS A 52 -9.89 14.51 12.10
CA CYS A 52 -9.11 13.89 11.04
C CYS A 52 -7.89 14.73 10.60
N ALA A 53 -7.94 16.06 10.75
CA ALA A 53 -6.83 16.94 10.42
C ALA A 53 -5.63 16.67 11.34
N ASN A 54 -5.85 16.59 12.65
CA ASN A 54 -4.80 16.31 13.64
C ASN A 54 -4.20 14.90 13.49
N ALA A 55 -4.88 14.02 12.80
CA ALA A 55 -4.41 12.68 12.47
C ALA A 55 -3.63 12.61 11.14
N CYS A 56 -3.61 13.68 10.35
CA CYS A 56 -2.95 13.68 9.04
C CYS A 56 -1.52 14.24 9.14
N GLN A 57 -0.52 13.41 8.90
CA GLN A 57 0.89 13.82 8.95
C GLN A 57 1.20 15.02 8.02
N PHE A 58 0.61 15.05 6.83
CA PHE A 58 0.86 16.14 5.89
C PHE A 58 0.27 17.47 6.35
N TYR A 59 -0.85 17.44 7.07
CA TYR A 59 -1.40 18.64 7.70
C TYR A 59 -0.59 19.04 8.94
N VAL A 60 -0.34 18.12 9.85
CA VAL A 60 0.38 18.40 11.11
C VAL A 60 1.77 18.96 10.86
N THR A 61 2.46 18.47 9.84
CA THR A 61 3.83 18.93 9.53
C THR A 61 3.92 20.17 8.66
N THR A 62 2.82 20.59 8.01
CA THR A 62 2.79 21.79 7.17
C THR A 62 2.01 22.94 7.77
N GLY A 63 0.99 22.65 8.59
CA GLY A 63 0.00 23.62 9.04
C GLY A 63 -0.94 24.12 7.94
N ASP A 64 -0.80 23.64 6.69
CA ASP A 64 -1.57 24.11 5.54
C ASP A 64 -2.92 23.39 5.46
N PRO A 65 -4.06 24.11 5.58
CA PRO A 65 -5.40 23.54 5.57
C PRO A 65 -5.74 22.71 4.33
N LYS A 66 -5.07 22.94 3.20
CA LYS A 66 -5.30 22.16 1.97
C LYS A 66 -5.01 20.67 2.17
N TYR A 67 -4.09 20.30 3.09
CA TYR A 67 -3.74 18.93 3.38
C TYR A 67 -4.66 18.26 4.41
N THR A 68 -5.68 18.94 4.91
CA THR A 68 -6.66 18.28 5.78
C THR A 68 -7.43 17.21 5.00
N PRO A 69 -7.74 16.04 5.58
CA PRO A 69 -8.43 14.97 4.88
C PRO A 69 -9.77 15.39 4.25
N ILE A 70 -10.53 16.24 4.92
CA ILE A 70 -11.80 16.71 4.40
C ILE A 70 -11.63 17.64 3.16
N ASN A 71 -10.58 18.44 3.10
CA ASN A 71 -10.33 19.27 1.94
C ASN A 71 -9.91 18.44 0.72
N LYS A 72 -9.22 17.32 0.93
CA LYS A 72 -8.89 16.37 -0.15
C LYS A 72 -10.12 15.73 -0.78
N LEU A 73 -11.24 15.69 -0.09
CA LEU A 73 -12.50 15.14 -0.59
C LEU A 73 -13.46 16.21 -1.14
N LYS A 74 -13.12 17.48 -1.02
CA LYS A 74 -14.02 18.59 -1.34
C LYS A 74 -14.65 18.55 -2.74
N PRO A 75 -13.93 18.29 -3.86
CA PRO A 75 -14.56 18.18 -5.18
C PRO A 75 -15.57 17.04 -5.26
N PHE A 76 -15.28 15.89 -4.62
CA PHE A 76 -16.21 14.75 -4.60
C PHE A 76 -17.42 15.02 -3.72
N GLU A 77 -17.25 15.63 -2.56
CA GLU A 77 -18.38 16.10 -1.73
C GLU A 77 -19.28 17.06 -2.53
N GLN A 78 -18.67 17.97 -3.28
CA GLN A 78 -19.41 18.93 -4.12
C GLN A 78 -20.20 18.20 -5.22
N ALA A 79 -19.57 17.25 -5.92
CA ALA A 79 -20.22 16.44 -6.94
C ALA A 79 -21.34 15.57 -6.36
N TYR A 80 -21.09 14.89 -5.24
CA TYR A 80 -22.09 14.08 -4.54
C TYR A 80 -23.32 14.92 -4.16
N ARG A 81 -23.12 16.04 -3.47
CA ARG A 81 -24.23 16.92 -3.05
C ARG A 81 -25.02 17.47 -4.21
N ARG A 82 -24.39 17.75 -5.35
CA ARG A 82 -25.07 18.26 -6.54
C ARG A 82 -25.86 17.20 -7.29
N HIS A 83 -25.36 15.97 -7.36
CA HIS A 83 -25.91 14.95 -8.26
C HIS A 83 -26.68 13.85 -7.56
N VAL A 84 -26.37 13.50 -6.33
CA VAL A 84 -26.86 12.31 -5.62
C VAL A 84 -27.47 12.62 -4.26
N GLY A 85 -26.91 13.57 -3.52
CA GLY A 85 -27.35 13.89 -2.14
C GLY A 85 -28.85 14.19 -2.04
N PRO A 86 -29.45 14.08 -0.86
CA PRO A 86 -30.90 14.18 -0.66
C PRO A 86 -31.52 15.49 -1.16
N PHE A 87 -30.72 16.56 -1.22
CA PHE A 87 -31.15 17.87 -1.72
C PHE A 87 -30.65 18.18 -3.14
N ALA A 88 -30.10 17.19 -3.86
CA ALA A 88 -29.56 17.38 -5.20
C ALA A 88 -30.55 18.02 -6.21
N PRO A 89 -31.83 17.66 -6.24
CA PRO A 89 -32.81 18.33 -7.11
C PRO A 89 -32.93 19.84 -6.83
N ILE A 90 -32.96 20.21 -5.56
CA ILE A 90 -33.05 21.62 -5.14
C ILE A 90 -31.80 22.39 -5.51
N TYR A 91 -30.62 21.85 -5.24
CA TYR A 91 -29.36 22.48 -5.60
C TYR A 91 -29.21 22.72 -7.11
N ARG A 92 -29.69 21.76 -7.92
CA ARG A 92 -29.70 21.91 -9.39
C ARG A 92 -30.69 22.97 -9.85
N LEU A 93 -31.90 22.94 -9.32
CA LEU A 93 -32.97 23.87 -9.69
C LEU A 93 -32.59 25.34 -9.37
N LEU A 94 -32.02 25.57 -8.18
CA LEU A 94 -31.69 26.90 -7.70
C LEU A 94 -30.26 27.35 -8.07
N GLY A 95 -29.47 26.51 -8.74
CA GLY A 95 -28.09 26.83 -9.09
C GLY A 95 -27.16 27.04 -7.89
N LEU A 96 -27.51 26.55 -6.70
CA LEU A 96 -26.84 26.85 -5.43
C LEU A 96 -25.45 26.22 -5.27
N ARG A 97 -25.08 25.24 -6.09
CA ARG A 97 -23.76 24.63 -6.10
C ARG A 97 -23.22 24.59 -7.52
N SER A 98 -22.04 25.15 -7.71
CA SER A 98 -21.31 25.07 -8.99
C SER A 98 -20.97 23.62 -9.34
N ASN A 99 -20.78 23.36 -10.62
CA ASN A 99 -20.11 22.12 -11.04
C ASN A 99 -18.65 22.13 -10.57
N VAL A 100 -18.08 20.95 -10.40
CA VAL A 100 -16.65 20.78 -10.27
C VAL A 100 -16.03 21.18 -11.62
N SER A 101 -15.01 22.05 -11.62
CA SER A 101 -14.30 22.44 -12.83
C SER A 101 -13.12 21.50 -13.10
N ILE A 102 -12.57 21.54 -14.32
CA ILE A 102 -11.38 20.76 -14.65
C ILE A 102 -10.16 21.29 -13.90
N GLU A 103 -10.03 22.61 -13.76
CA GLU A 103 -8.95 23.26 -13.02
C GLU A 103 -8.95 22.81 -11.56
N MET A 104 -10.13 22.70 -10.95
CA MET A 104 -10.27 22.16 -9.58
C MET A 104 -9.79 20.69 -9.50
N LEU A 105 -10.07 19.86 -10.52
CA LEU A 105 -9.58 18.49 -10.54
C LEU A 105 -8.08 18.40 -10.77
N GLU A 106 -7.51 19.26 -11.61
CA GLU A 106 -6.06 19.33 -11.84
C GLU A 106 -5.29 19.78 -10.59
N GLU A 107 -5.75 20.81 -9.91
CA GLU A 107 -5.19 21.22 -8.62
C GLU A 107 -5.33 20.12 -7.56
N TRP A 108 -6.42 19.39 -7.63
CA TRP A 108 -6.74 18.35 -6.67
C TRP A 108 -5.95 17.05 -6.88
N GLU A 109 -5.49 16.79 -8.09
CA GLU A 109 -4.62 15.65 -8.40
C GLU A 109 -3.41 15.63 -7.44
N ALA A 110 -2.71 16.74 -7.28
CA ALA A 110 -1.61 16.83 -6.34
C ALA A 110 -2.03 16.61 -4.87
N LEU A 111 -3.21 17.08 -4.47
CA LEU A 111 -3.67 16.87 -3.10
C LEU A 111 -4.01 15.42 -2.79
N ILE A 112 -4.53 14.70 -3.78
CA ILE A 112 -5.01 13.32 -3.61
C ILE A 112 -3.89 12.30 -3.76
N TYR A 113 -2.90 12.56 -4.60
CA TYR A 113 -1.76 11.63 -4.81
C TYR A 113 -0.54 12.01 -3.99
N ASP A 114 -0.11 13.27 -3.97
CA ASP A 114 1.08 13.70 -3.22
C ASP A 114 0.76 13.92 -1.74
N GLY A 115 -0.41 14.45 -1.45
CA GLY A 115 -0.87 14.78 -0.11
C GLY A 115 -1.52 13.62 0.65
N CYS A 116 -1.57 12.39 0.12
CA CYS A 116 -2.22 11.26 0.78
C CYS A 116 -1.50 9.94 0.54
N SER A 117 -1.01 9.33 1.59
CA SER A 117 -0.37 8.00 1.59
C SER A 117 -1.36 6.84 1.81
N LEU A 118 -2.66 7.07 1.79
CA LEU A 118 -3.72 6.08 2.08
C LEU A 118 -3.56 5.37 3.43
N CYS A 119 -2.88 5.99 4.38
CA CYS A 119 -2.48 5.34 5.65
C CYS A 119 -3.65 5.06 6.62
N GLY A 120 -4.81 5.68 6.46
CA GLY A 120 -6.01 5.45 7.29
C GLY A 120 -5.97 6.01 8.72
N ARG A 121 -4.97 6.81 9.13
CA ARG A 121 -4.94 7.39 10.49
C ARG A 121 -6.10 8.36 10.72
N CYS A 122 -6.50 9.08 9.69
CA CYS A 122 -7.68 9.95 9.73
C CYS A 122 -9.00 9.17 9.86
N THR A 123 -9.07 7.97 9.28
CA THR A 123 -10.19 7.04 9.45
C THR A 123 -10.32 6.60 10.91
N LEU A 124 -9.21 6.17 11.51
CA LEU A 124 -9.18 5.74 12.92
C LEU A 124 -9.56 6.87 13.88
N ALA A 125 -9.14 8.11 13.58
CA ALA A 125 -9.43 9.28 14.40
C ALA A 125 -10.86 9.84 14.22
N CYS A 126 -11.63 9.31 13.27
CA CYS A 126 -12.97 9.81 12.98
C CYS A 126 -13.99 9.29 14.01
N PRO A 127 -14.63 10.16 14.83
CA PRO A 127 -15.60 9.72 15.83
C PRO A 127 -16.90 9.19 15.20
N MET A 128 -17.12 9.50 13.91
CA MET A 128 -18.28 9.03 13.15
C MET A 128 -18.01 7.72 12.39
N GLY A 129 -16.82 7.13 12.53
CA GLY A 129 -16.46 5.88 11.85
C GLY A 129 -16.33 6.02 10.33
N ILE A 130 -16.06 7.22 9.80
CA ILE A 130 -15.93 7.45 8.35
C ILE A 130 -14.61 6.86 7.87
N ASP A 131 -14.63 5.94 6.90
CA ASP A 131 -13.40 5.50 6.22
C ASP A 131 -12.96 6.53 5.18
N ILE A 132 -12.21 7.53 5.67
CA ILE A 132 -11.72 8.64 4.85
C ILE A 132 -10.66 8.14 3.85
N ALA A 133 -9.86 7.16 4.23
CA ALA A 133 -8.84 6.60 3.34
C ALA A 133 -9.47 5.85 2.16
N GLU A 134 -10.56 5.12 2.40
CA GLU A 134 -11.34 4.48 1.35
C GLU A 134 -11.97 5.50 0.41
N LEU A 135 -12.62 6.55 0.95
CA LEU A 135 -13.15 7.63 0.12
C LEU A 135 -12.09 8.27 -0.79
N ILE A 136 -10.85 8.43 -0.32
CA ILE A 136 -9.76 8.95 -1.15
C ILE A 136 -9.35 7.93 -2.22
N LYS A 137 -9.37 6.64 -1.90
CA LYS A 137 -9.10 5.58 -2.90
C LYS A 137 -10.18 5.58 -3.99
N GLU A 138 -11.46 5.66 -3.61
CA GLU A 138 -12.59 5.80 -4.54
C GLU A 138 -12.47 7.07 -5.40
N ALA A 139 -12.02 8.17 -4.79
CA ALA A 139 -11.76 9.42 -5.50
C ALA A 139 -10.64 9.26 -6.54
N ARG A 140 -9.58 8.50 -6.24
CA ARG A 140 -8.51 8.19 -7.19
C ARG A 140 -9.03 7.42 -8.41
N HIS A 141 -10.06 6.58 -8.26
CA HIS A 141 -10.69 5.94 -9.41
C HIS A 141 -11.30 6.98 -10.37
N GLY A 142 -12.02 7.97 -9.86
CA GLY A 142 -12.52 9.07 -10.69
C GLY A 142 -11.39 9.83 -11.38
N MET A 143 -10.30 10.13 -10.67
CA MET A 143 -9.12 10.78 -11.24
C MET A 143 -8.44 9.93 -12.31
N TYR A 144 -8.33 8.63 -12.07
CA TYR A 144 -7.80 7.67 -13.03
C TYR A 144 -8.61 7.65 -14.33
N VAL A 145 -9.94 7.57 -14.23
CA VAL A 145 -10.86 7.61 -15.40
C VAL A 145 -10.72 8.92 -16.17
N ALA A 146 -10.53 10.05 -15.47
CA ALA A 146 -10.27 11.33 -16.10
C ALA A 146 -8.88 11.47 -16.73
N GLY A 147 -7.98 10.53 -16.53
CA GLY A 147 -6.60 10.63 -16.98
C GLY A 147 -5.76 11.63 -16.16
N LEU A 148 -6.18 11.91 -14.93
CA LEU A 148 -5.51 12.80 -13.99
C LEU A 148 -4.76 11.96 -12.94
N VAL A 149 -3.74 11.24 -13.39
CA VAL A 149 -2.85 10.42 -12.56
C VAL A 149 -1.43 10.91 -12.76
N PRO A 150 -0.59 11.01 -11.71
CA PRO A 150 0.81 11.38 -11.86
C PRO A 150 1.55 10.51 -12.88
N ASP A 151 2.37 11.12 -13.73
CA ASP A 151 3.04 10.46 -14.87
C ASP A 151 3.77 9.17 -14.46
N ARG A 152 4.43 9.18 -13.30
CA ARG A 152 5.15 7.99 -12.80
C ARG A 152 4.21 6.85 -12.46
N LEU A 153 3.09 7.12 -11.81
CA LEU A 153 2.09 6.12 -11.49
C LEU A 153 1.38 5.61 -12.76
N GLU A 154 1.17 6.48 -13.74
CA GLU A 154 0.65 6.09 -15.05
C GLU A 154 1.62 5.18 -15.82
N LEU A 155 2.92 5.47 -15.76
CA LEU A 155 3.95 4.61 -16.34
C LEU A 155 3.94 3.22 -15.67
N MET A 156 3.91 3.18 -14.33
CA MET A 156 3.83 1.93 -13.57
C MET A 156 2.57 1.13 -13.89
N ASP A 157 1.45 1.79 -14.09
CA ASP A 157 0.18 1.18 -14.53
C ASP A 157 0.31 0.51 -15.89
N ARG A 158 0.83 1.24 -16.88
CA ARG A 158 1.05 0.71 -18.23
C ARG A 158 2.01 -0.48 -18.24
N THR A 159 3.07 -0.38 -17.45
CA THR A 159 4.06 -1.45 -17.29
C THR A 159 3.42 -2.70 -16.66
N ALA A 160 2.64 -2.52 -15.59
CA ALA A 160 1.95 -3.63 -14.93
C ALA A 160 0.88 -4.30 -15.83
N LYS A 161 0.23 -3.53 -16.70
CA LYS A 161 -0.69 -4.09 -17.71
C LYS A 161 0.03 -4.96 -18.74
N ALA A 162 1.24 -4.57 -19.13
CA ALA A 162 2.04 -5.27 -20.12
C ALA A 162 2.75 -6.49 -19.56
N TRP A 163 3.32 -6.38 -18.35
CA TRP A 163 4.22 -7.39 -17.77
C TRP A 163 3.65 -8.14 -16.58
N GLY A 164 2.51 -7.69 -16.02
CA GLY A 164 1.98 -8.21 -14.75
C GLY A 164 2.66 -7.61 -13.51
N SER A 165 3.68 -6.76 -13.70
CA SER A 165 4.44 -6.07 -12.65
C SER A 165 4.78 -4.65 -13.08
N PRO A 166 4.81 -3.67 -12.16
CA PRO A 166 5.23 -2.30 -12.48
C PRO A 166 6.75 -2.13 -12.64
N ALA A 167 7.54 -3.17 -12.34
CA ALA A 167 9.00 -3.10 -12.29
C ALA A 167 9.68 -4.05 -13.28
N THR A 168 9.21 -5.29 -13.45
CA THR A 168 9.98 -6.39 -14.04
C THR A 168 9.06 -7.33 -14.81
N PRO A 169 9.40 -7.75 -16.05
CA PRO A 169 8.75 -8.86 -16.74
C PRO A 169 8.92 -10.19 -15.99
N ALA A 170 8.06 -11.16 -16.29
CA ALA A 170 8.08 -12.46 -15.62
C ALA A 170 9.37 -13.28 -15.88
N ASP A 171 9.89 -13.21 -17.10
CA ASP A 171 11.14 -13.91 -17.45
C ASP A 171 12.33 -13.34 -16.68
N ASP A 172 12.47 -12.01 -16.66
CA ASP A 172 13.51 -11.31 -15.90
C ASP A 172 13.40 -11.59 -14.39
N PHE A 173 12.16 -11.73 -13.89
CA PHE A 173 11.93 -12.09 -12.49
C PHE A 173 12.54 -13.45 -12.12
N ALA A 174 12.32 -14.46 -12.96
CA ALA A 174 12.87 -15.79 -12.74
C ALA A 174 14.40 -15.77 -12.70
N ASP A 175 14.99 -15.01 -13.62
CA ASP A 175 16.46 -14.88 -13.71
C ASP A 175 17.01 -14.13 -12.48
N ILE A 176 16.41 -13.01 -12.07
CA ILE A 176 16.80 -12.29 -10.85
C ILE A 176 16.78 -13.21 -9.63
N VAL A 177 15.72 -14.03 -9.48
CA VAL A 177 15.61 -14.96 -8.34
C VAL A 177 16.71 -16.01 -8.37
N ARG A 178 16.99 -16.61 -9.53
CA ARG A 178 18.03 -17.64 -9.69
C ARG A 178 19.44 -17.07 -9.48
N GLU A 179 19.74 -15.95 -10.15
CA GLU A 179 21.03 -15.27 -10.01
C GLU A 179 21.29 -14.86 -8.55
N THR A 180 20.29 -14.25 -7.89
CA THR A 180 20.43 -13.89 -6.47
C THR A 180 20.63 -15.13 -5.60
N GLY A 181 19.97 -16.25 -5.92
CA GLY A 181 20.17 -17.53 -5.25
C GLY A 181 21.60 -18.05 -5.39
N GLU A 182 22.14 -18.04 -6.61
CA GLU A 182 23.52 -18.46 -6.92
C GLU A 182 24.56 -17.57 -6.22
N GLU A 183 24.39 -16.25 -6.32
CA GLU A 183 25.30 -15.27 -5.69
C GLU A 183 25.38 -15.43 -4.16
N ASN A 184 24.28 -15.77 -3.53
CA ASN A 184 24.22 -15.95 -2.07
C ASN A 184 24.39 -17.42 -1.63
N GLY A 185 24.56 -18.35 -2.56
CA GLY A 185 24.69 -19.79 -2.27
C GLY A 185 23.44 -20.40 -1.63
N VAL A 186 22.26 -19.90 -1.95
CA VAL A 186 20.96 -20.32 -1.38
C VAL A 186 20.11 -20.96 -2.45
N PRO A 187 19.72 -22.24 -2.28
CA PRO A 187 18.78 -22.87 -3.20
C PRO A 187 17.43 -22.12 -3.24
N VAL A 188 16.95 -21.83 -4.44
CA VAL A 188 15.66 -21.17 -4.69
C VAL A 188 14.79 -22.08 -5.57
N ASN A 189 13.50 -22.04 -5.35
CA ASN A 189 12.53 -22.77 -6.15
C ASN A 189 11.72 -21.78 -7.00
N VAL A 190 11.66 -22.00 -8.30
CA VAL A 190 10.90 -21.19 -9.25
C VAL A 190 10.05 -22.12 -10.12
N ASP A 191 8.76 -21.82 -10.21
CA ASP A 191 7.79 -22.53 -11.06
C ASP A 191 7.69 -24.04 -10.78
N LEU A 192 7.71 -24.44 -9.51
CA LEU A 192 7.38 -25.81 -9.17
C LEU A 192 5.90 -26.07 -9.51
N PRO A 193 5.59 -27.24 -10.11
CA PRO A 193 4.22 -27.56 -10.50
C PRO A 193 3.29 -27.83 -9.30
N LEU A 194 3.87 -28.16 -8.14
CA LEU A 194 3.15 -28.36 -6.86
C LEU A 194 4.01 -27.78 -5.72
N ALA A 195 3.39 -27.03 -4.85
CA ALA A 195 4.02 -26.51 -3.64
C ALA A 195 2.96 -26.17 -2.57
N ASP A 196 3.30 -26.31 -1.30
CA ASP A 196 2.42 -25.96 -0.18
C ASP A 196 2.32 -24.42 0.00
N TYR A 197 3.39 -23.71 -0.37
CA TYR A 197 3.50 -22.27 -0.25
C TYR A 197 3.88 -21.63 -1.58
N VAL A 198 3.13 -20.63 -2.01
CA VAL A 198 3.53 -19.72 -3.09
C VAL A 198 3.98 -18.40 -2.48
N ILE A 199 5.16 -17.95 -2.90
CA ILE A 199 5.77 -16.71 -2.41
C ILE A 199 5.62 -15.63 -3.47
N THR A 200 5.20 -14.45 -3.04
CA THR A 200 5.12 -13.28 -3.88
C THR A 200 6.12 -12.22 -3.45
N VAL A 201 6.39 -11.27 -4.32
CA VAL A 201 7.33 -10.18 -4.10
C VAL A 201 6.68 -8.82 -4.38
N ALA A 202 7.32 -7.76 -3.96
CA ALA A 202 6.99 -6.39 -4.34
C ALA A 202 8.18 -5.75 -5.08
N PRO A 203 7.99 -4.64 -5.80
CA PRO A 203 9.08 -4.00 -6.54
C PRO A 203 10.32 -3.70 -5.72
N ALA A 204 10.17 -3.43 -4.42
CA ALA A 204 11.30 -3.15 -3.53
C ALA A 204 12.29 -4.32 -3.44
N GLU A 205 11.79 -5.56 -3.39
CA GLU A 205 12.62 -6.76 -3.33
C GLU A 205 13.28 -7.09 -4.68
N LEU A 206 12.78 -6.52 -5.77
CA LEU A 206 13.35 -6.73 -7.11
C LEU A 206 14.37 -5.66 -7.50
N THR A 207 14.40 -4.51 -6.81
CA THR A 207 15.22 -3.35 -7.23
C THR A 207 16.18 -2.88 -6.15
N GLU A 208 15.76 -2.79 -4.90
CA GLU A 208 16.53 -2.17 -3.82
C GLU A 208 16.98 -3.16 -2.74
N HIS A 209 16.24 -4.26 -2.57
CA HIS A 209 16.39 -5.20 -1.45
C HIS A 209 16.39 -6.65 -1.93
N THR A 210 17.16 -6.97 -2.98
CA THR A 210 17.18 -8.30 -3.61
C THR A 210 17.61 -9.43 -2.66
N LYS A 211 18.41 -9.13 -1.62
CA LYS A 211 18.75 -10.08 -0.55
C LYS A 211 17.50 -10.71 0.08
N ALA A 212 16.39 -9.99 0.15
CA ALA A 212 15.13 -10.52 0.70
C ALA A 212 14.65 -11.78 0.00
N LEU A 213 14.91 -11.93 -1.31
CA LEU A 213 14.57 -13.14 -2.09
C LEU A 213 15.25 -14.39 -1.53
N THR A 214 16.53 -14.29 -1.21
CA THR A 214 17.29 -15.41 -0.62
C THR A 214 17.05 -15.56 0.87
N ASP A 215 16.75 -14.50 1.60
CA ASP A 215 16.41 -14.59 3.01
C ASP A 215 15.08 -15.34 3.23
N ILE A 216 14.09 -15.12 2.38
CA ILE A 216 12.85 -15.91 2.35
C ILE A 216 13.18 -17.39 2.07
N ALA A 217 14.00 -17.63 1.05
CA ALA A 217 14.40 -18.98 0.68
C ALA A 217 15.14 -19.72 1.81
N LYS A 218 16.07 -19.05 2.50
CA LYS A 218 16.76 -19.62 3.69
C LYS A 218 15.78 -20.09 4.76
N ILE A 219 14.80 -19.25 5.08
CA ILE A 219 13.79 -19.56 6.11
C ILE A 219 12.95 -20.77 5.69
N LEU A 220 12.43 -20.76 4.46
CA LEU A 220 11.58 -21.84 3.96
C LEU A 220 12.34 -23.16 3.79
N ASN A 221 13.59 -23.11 3.31
CA ASN A 221 14.46 -24.27 3.22
C ASN A 221 14.79 -24.85 4.62
N LYS A 222 15.02 -23.97 5.61
CA LYS A 222 15.22 -24.37 7.01
C LYS A 222 14.00 -25.04 7.62
N MET A 223 12.81 -24.64 7.21
CA MET A 223 11.53 -25.24 7.63
C MET A 223 11.24 -26.58 6.95
N GLU A 224 12.02 -26.96 5.93
CA GLU A 224 11.83 -28.18 5.13
C GLU A 224 10.42 -28.28 4.54
N VAL A 225 9.83 -27.15 4.10
CA VAL A 225 8.51 -27.09 3.48
C VAL A 225 8.61 -27.00 1.96
N SER A 226 7.57 -27.45 1.27
CA SER A 226 7.46 -27.29 -0.19
C SER A 226 7.01 -25.87 -0.52
N TRP A 227 7.81 -25.14 -1.29
CA TRP A 227 7.53 -23.74 -1.62
C TRP A 227 8.08 -23.36 -3.00
N THR A 228 7.50 -22.33 -3.60
CA THR A 228 7.97 -21.82 -4.90
C THR A 228 7.71 -20.33 -5.04
N TYR A 229 8.63 -19.63 -5.72
CA TYR A 229 8.28 -18.45 -6.49
C TYR A 229 7.57 -18.86 -7.76
N SER A 230 6.70 -18.00 -8.33
CA SER A 230 6.02 -18.32 -9.58
C SER A 230 6.01 -17.13 -10.53
N THR A 231 6.42 -17.35 -11.78
CA THR A 231 6.39 -16.33 -12.83
C THR A 231 4.96 -15.95 -13.24
N GLU A 232 3.99 -16.81 -13.02
CA GLU A 232 2.59 -16.55 -13.36
C GLU A 232 1.88 -15.58 -12.40
N GLY A 233 2.40 -15.38 -11.19
CA GLY A 233 1.77 -14.50 -10.22
C GLY A 233 2.74 -14.11 -9.10
N PHE A 234 3.76 -13.33 -9.41
CA PHE A 234 4.84 -12.99 -8.47
C PHE A 234 4.66 -11.63 -7.80
N GLU A 235 4.10 -10.64 -8.49
CA GLU A 235 4.06 -9.26 -8.02
C GLU A 235 2.77 -8.97 -7.26
N ALA A 236 2.90 -8.60 -5.99
CA ALA A 236 1.78 -8.43 -5.08
C ALA A 236 1.45 -6.97 -4.72
N SER A 237 2.31 -5.97 -5.05
CA SER A 237 2.09 -4.59 -4.58
C SER A 237 0.81 -3.94 -5.13
N ASN A 238 0.35 -4.40 -6.29
CA ASN A 238 -0.90 -4.01 -6.93
C ASN A 238 -1.03 -2.50 -7.17
N ILE A 239 -0.42 -2.03 -8.26
CA ILE A 239 -0.46 -0.61 -8.66
C ILE A 239 -1.89 -0.11 -8.86
N GLY A 240 -2.83 -0.95 -9.31
CA GLY A 240 -4.24 -0.60 -9.46
C GLY A 240 -4.89 -0.15 -8.13
N TYR A 241 -4.52 -0.79 -7.01
CA TYR A 241 -4.93 -0.38 -5.67
C TYR A 241 -4.43 1.03 -5.31
N ILE A 242 -3.29 1.43 -5.85
CA ILE A 242 -2.61 2.69 -5.53
C ILE A 242 -3.12 3.84 -6.39
N ASN A 243 -3.26 3.63 -7.70
CA ASN A 243 -3.56 4.69 -8.67
C ASN A 243 -5.05 4.89 -8.96
N GLY A 244 -5.90 3.90 -8.63
CA GLY A 244 -7.34 3.91 -8.84
C GLY A 244 -7.82 3.12 -10.06
N ASP A 245 -6.97 2.31 -10.69
CA ASP A 245 -7.37 1.36 -11.73
C ASP A 245 -7.94 0.07 -11.12
N ILE A 246 -9.26 0.05 -10.92
CA ILE A 246 -9.96 -1.06 -10.27
C ILE A 246 -9.87 -2.35 -11.10
N ASP A 247 -9.92 -2.25 -12.42
CA ASP A 247 -9.87 -3.40 -13.32
C ASP A 247 -8.47 -4.07 -13.25
N LEU A 248 -7.41 -3.25 -13.24
CA LEU A 248 -6.06 -3.76 -13.03
C LEU A 248 -5.89 -4.34 -11.61
N GLN A 249 -6.48 -3.69 -10.61
CA GLN A 249 -6.45 -4.19 -9.22
C GLN A 249 -7.06 -5.59 -9.14
N GLU A 250 -8.25 -5.81 -9.74
CA GLU A 250 -8.89 -7.10 -9.79
C GLU A 250 -8.03 -8.12 -10.54
N LYS A 251 -7.56 -7.78 -11.73
CA LYS A 251 -6.74 -8.65 -12.59
C LYS A 251 -5.50 -9.16 -11.86
N LEU A 252 -4.73 -8.25 -11.23
CA LEU A 252 -3.52 -8.63 -10.51
C LEU A 252 -3.83 -9.47 -9.27
N THR A 253 -4.87 -9.12 -8.51
CA THR A 253 -5.27 -9.89 -7.32
C THR A 253 -5.72 -11.30 -7.71
N ARG A 254 -6.54 -11.44 -8.76
CA ARG A 254 -6.94 -12.77 -9.26
C ARG A 254 -5.73 -13.59 -9.69
N LYS A 255 -4.83 -12.98 -10.46
CA LYS A 255 -3.64 -13.69 -10.95
C LYS A 255 -2.83 -14.32 -9.81
N LEU A 256 -2.63 -13.62 -8.69
CA LEU A 256 -1.94 -14.15 -7.52
C LEU A 256 -2.67 -15.34 -6.90
N ILE A 257 -3.98 -15.20 -6.67
CA ILE A 257 -4.77 -16.20 -5.96
C ILE A 257 -5.01 -17.43 -6.86
N ASP A 258 -5.39 -17.23 -8.11
CA ASP A 258 -5.63 -18.30 -9.07
C ASP A 258 -4.36 -19.11 -9.34
N ASN A 259 -3.19 -18.45 -9.40
CA ASN A 259 -1.91 -19.13 -9.51
C ASN A 259 -1.59 -19.99 -8.27
N ALA A 260 -1.80 -19.49 -7.05
CA ALA A 260 -1.60 -20.27 -5.84
C ALA A 260 -2.51 -21.52 -5.81
N VAL A 261 -3.75 -21.39 -6.27
CA VAL A 261 -4.67 -22.53 -6.42
C VAL A 261 -4.18 -23.51 -7.48
N ALA A 262 -3.71 -23.03 -8.63
CA ALA A 262 -3.20 -23.88 -9.72
C ALA A 262 -1.98 -24.70 -9.32
N VAL A 263 -1.09 -24.14 -8.50
CA VAL A 263 0.08 -24.83 -7.91
C VAL A 263 -0.31 -25.78 -6.78
N GLY A 264 -1.58 -25.77 -6.33
CA GLY A 264 -2.05 -26.58 -5.22
C GLY A 264 -1.64 -26.06 -3.83
N ALA A 265 -1.22 -24.80 -3.75
CA ALA A 265 -0.77 -24.21 -2.50
C ALA A 265 -1.94 -23.95 -1.55
N HIS A 266 -1.74 -24.31 -0.28
CA HIS A 266 -2.70 -23.94 0.77
C HIS A 266 -2.45 -22.53 1.33
N THR A 267 -1.27 -21.95 1.11
CA THR A 267 -0.89 -20.62 1.62
C THR A 267 -0.14 -19.79 0.56
N LEU A 268 -0.63 -18.57 0.35
CA LEU A 268 0.02 -17.51 -0.39
C LEU A 268 0.71 -16.58 0.60
N ILE A 269 2.04 -16.44 0.50
CA ILE A 269 2.82 -15.54 1.36
C ILE A 269 3.07 -14.24 0.61
N LEU A 270 2.59 -13.16 1.19
CA LEU A 270 2.84 -11.81 0.70
C LEU A 270 4.17 -11.28 1.25
N PRO A 271 4.91 -10.47 0.47
CA PRO A 271 6.19 -9.89 0.89
C PRO A 271 6.02 -8.90 2.05
N GLU A 272 7.11 -8.32 2.52
CA GLU A 272 7.08 -7.16 3.42
C GLU A 272 6.47 -5.92 2.72
N CYS A 273 5.20 -6.04 2.30
CA CYS A 273 4.48 -4.97 1.61
C CYS A 273 3.05 -4.81 2.13
N GLY A 274 2.80 -3.68 2.80
CA GLY A 274 1.46 -3.40 3.32
C GLY A 274 0.39 -3.22 2.25
N HIS A 275 0.74 -2.68 1.06
CA HIS A 275 -0.22 -2.54 -0.04
C HIS A 275 -0.63 -3.90 -0.60
N ALA A 276 0.32 -4.84 -0.74
CA ALA A 276 0.03 -6.22 -1.11
C ALA A 276 -0.98 -6.84 -0.14
N TYR A 277 -0.77 -6.62 1.17
CA TYR A 277 -1.67 -7.12 2.20
C TYR A 277 -3.08 -6.54 2.06
N GLY A 278 -3.20 -5.21 1.86
CA GLY A 278 -4.48 -4.56 1.61
C GLY A 278 -5.19 -5.11 0.38
N ALA A 279 -4.49 -5.18 -0.75
CA ALA A 279 -5.05 -5.60 -2.03
C ALA A 279 -5.47 -7.08 -2.04
N ALA A 280 -4.62 -7.97 -1.56
CA ALA A 280 -4.86 -9.41 -1.66
C ALA A 280 -5.64 -9.98 -0.45
N ARG A 281 -5.39 -9.50 0.77
CA ARG A 281 -6.01 -10.05 1.98
C ARG A 281 -7.41 -9.50 2.25
N TRP A 282 -7.63 -8.21 1.98
CA TRP A 282 -8.88 -7.53 2.32
C TRP A 282 -9.77 -7.25 1.11
N GLU A 283 -9.20 -6.73 0.03
CA GLU A 283 -9.99 -6.35 -1.14
C GLU A 283 -10.38 -7.55 -2.01
N ALA A 284 -9.62 -8.66 -1.97
CA ALA A 284 -9.92 -9.84 -2.77
C ALA A 284 -11.33 -10.40 -2.54
N ALA A 285 -11.85 -10.29 -1.33
CA ALA A 285 -13.22 -10.71 -1.02
C ALA A 285 -14.28 -10.02 -1.89
N ARG A 286 -13.96 -8.85 -2.45
CA ARG A 286 -14.83 -8.12 -3.39
C ARG A 286 -15.09 -8.91 -4.68
N TRP A 287 -14.09 -9.69 -5.13
CA TRP A 287 -14.15 -10.41 -6.40
C TRP A 287 -14.28 -11.93 -6.25
N PHE A 288 -13.80 -12.50 -5.15
CA PHE A 288 -13.90 -13.94 -4.85
C PHE A 288 -15.12 -14.28 -3.97
N GLY A 289 -15.81 -13.28 -3.44
CA GLY A 289 -16.88 -13.50 -2.46
C GLY A 289 -16.32 -13.76 -1.05
N LYS A 290 -17.09 -14.47 -0.21
CA LYS A 290 -16.73 -14.64 1.21
C LYS A 290 -15.57 -15.60 1.46
N GLU A 291 -15.33 -16.53 0.54
CA GLU A 291 -14.31 -17.57 0.69
C GLU A 291 -13.21 -17.39 -0.35
N ILE A 292 -12.06 -16.91 0.10
CA ILE A 292 -10.85 -16.93 -0.71
C ILE A 292 -10.28 -18.34 -0.64
N PRO A 293 -9.98 -18.99 -1.80
CA PRO A 293 -9.66 -20.42 -1.84
C PRO A 293 -8.28 -20.80 -1.27
N VAL A 294 -7.49 -19.81 -0.87
CA VAL A 294 -6.14 -19.98 -0.33
C VAL A 294 -5.96 -19.10 0.90
N ARG A 295 -5.20 -19.57 1.88
CA ARG A 295 -4.82 -18.75 3.03
C ARG A 295 -3.82 -17.68 2.60
N ILE A 296 -4.06 -16.43 2.93
CA ILE A 296 -3.17 -15.31 2.61
C ILE A 296 -2.52 -14.80 3.89
N LEU A 297 -1.19 -14.86 3.97
CA LEU A 297 -0.40 -14.34 5.09
C LEU A 297 0.55 -13.25 4.62
N HIS A 298 0.73 -12.22 5.44
CA HIS A 298 1.88 -11.34 5.33
C HIS A 298 3.14 -12.06 5.84
N MET A 299 4.30 -11.75 5.29
CA MET A 299 5.58 -12.34 5.73
C MET A 299 5.74 -12.31 7.26
N THR A 300 5.38 -11.22 7.91
CA THR A 300 5.47 -11.08 9.37
C THR A 300 4.59 -12.08 10.13
N GLU A 301 3.37 -12.36 9.63
CA GLU A 301 2.48 -13.37 10.23
C GLU A 301 3.04 -14.77 10.04
N PHE A 302 3.61 -15.03 8.86
CA PHE A 302 4.27 -16.30 8.57
C PHE A 302 5.47 -16.53 9.48
N LEU A 303 6.31 -15.52 9.70
CA LEU A 303 7.47 -15.60 10.60
C LEU A 303 7.03 -15.86 12.06
N ASP A 304 5.99 -15.18 12.53
CA ASP A 304 5.42 -15.41 13.87
C ASP A 304 4.95 -16.85 14.04
N GLU A 305 4.23 -17.40 13.08
CA GLU A 305 3.79 -18.81 13.10
C GLU A 305 4.96 -19.79 13.03
N ALA A 306 5.97 -19.51 12.22
CA ALA A 306 7.15 -20.35 12.10
C ALA A 306 7.94 -20.43 13.41
N VAL A 307 8.10 -19.29 14.08
CA VAL A 307 8.72 -19.21 15.42
C VAL A 307 7.86 -19.91 16.47
N ALA A 308 6.56 -19.58 16.53
CA ALA A 308 5.64 -20.12 17.52
C ALA A 308 5.48 -21.65 17.44
N SER A 309 5.54 -22.19 16.22
CA SER A 309 5.50 -23.66 15.99
C SER A 309 6.83 -24.35 16.23
N GLY A 310 7.91 -23.62 16.48
CA GLY A 310 9.27 -24.16 16.64
C GLY A 310 9.92 -24.68 15.34
N LYS A 311 9.32 -24.38 14.17
CA LYS A 311 9.89 -24.72 12.86
C LYS A 311 11.17 -23.96 12.55
N ILE A 312 11.32 -22.76 13.10
CA ILE A 312 12.59 -22.02 13.12
C ILE A 312 12.92 -21.63 14.56
N ARG A 313 14.22 -21.57 14.84
CA ARG A 313 14.78 -21.06 16.08
C ARG A 313 15.72 -19.92 15.74
N LEU A 314 15.79 -18.92 16.64
CA LEU A 314 16.52 -17.69 16.41
C LEU A 314 17.58 -17.47 17.48
N LYS A 315 18.79 -17.10 17.05
CA LYS A 315 19.85 -16.61 17.92
C LYS A 315 19.39 -15.29 18.54
N LYS A 316 19.66 -15.15 19.85
CA LYS A 316 19.27 -13.95 20.60
C LYS A 316 20.46 -12.99 20.74
N PHE A 317 20.24 -11.72 20.55
CA PHE A 317 21.28 -10.71 20.65
C PHE A 317 21.07 -9.61 21.70
N GLY A 318 19.98 -9.63 22.45
CA GLY A 318 19.88 -8.88 23.73
C GLY A 318 20.01 -7.36 23.64
N GLU A 319 19.66 -6.76 22.51
CA GLU A 319 19.76 -5.32 22.27
C GLU A 319 18.38 -4.66 22.26
N THR A 320 18.34 -3.32 22.36
CA THR A 320 17.09 -2.56 22.33
C THR A 320 16.68 -2.26 20.90
N THR A 321 15.38 -2.31 20.62
CA THR A 321 14.84 -2.00 19.31
C THR A 321 13.62 -1.10 19.40
N SER A 322 13.42 -0.24 18.40
CA SER A 322 12.15 0.41 18.12
C SER A 322 11.57 -0.13 16.80
N PHE A 323 10.25 -0.12 16.68
CA PHE A 323 9.58 -0.70 15.52
C PHE A 323 8.68 0.32 14.84
N HIS A 324 8.86 0.48 13.51
CA HIS A 324 7.92 1.21 12.69
C HIS A 324 6.79 0.28 12.24
N ASP A 325 5.61 0.45 12.80
CA ASP A 325 4.40 -0.25 12.38
C ASP A 325 3.95 0.20 10.98
N PRO A 326 4.01 -0.66 9.93
CA PRO A 326 3.51 -0.31 8.61
C PRO A 326 2.01 -0.09 8.63
N CYS A 327 1.56 1.06 8.18
CA CYS A 327 0.18 1.50 8.36
C CYS A 327 -0.89 0.57 7.73
N GLN A 328 -0.59 -0.06 6.61
CA GLN A 328 -1.51 -1.00 5.96
C GLN A 328 -1.56 -2.34 6.72
N LEU A 329 -0.44 -2.77 7.29
CA LEU A 329 -0.35 -4.01 8.07
C LEU A 329 -0.96 -3.81 9.47
N ALA A 330 -0.47 -2.83 10.22
CA ALA A 330 -0.87 -2.63 11.60
C ALA A 330 -2.27 -2.00 11.75
N ARG A 331 -2.50 -0.85 11.12
CA ARG A 331 -3.75 -0.09 11.31
C ARG A 331 -4.90 -0.66 10.52
N ARG A 332 -4.69 -0.90 9.23
CA ARG A 332 -5.76 -1.43 8.36
C ARG A 332 -5.89 -2.95 8.46
N GLY A 333 -4.79 -3.66 8.68
CA GLY A 333 -4.74 -5.11 8.78
C GLY A 333 -4.91 -5.67 10.19
N GLY A 334 -4.72 -4.86 11.23
CA GLY A 334 -4.79 -5.32 12.63
C GLY A 334 -3.58 -6.13 13.11
N VAL A 335 -2.55 -6.32 12.26
CA VAL A 335 -1.36 -7.11 12.56
C VAL A 335 -0.37 -6.26 13.36
N THR A 336 -0.52 -6.26 14.66
CA THR A 336 0.35 -5.51 15.58
C THR A 336 1.19 -6.41 16.48
N GLN A 337 0.68 -7.60 16.81
CA GLN A 337 1.33 -8.50 17.75
C GLN A 337 2.41 -9.36 17.10
N ALA A 338 2.19 -9.84 15.88
CA ALA A 338 3.14 -10.71 15.17
C ALA A 338 4.57 -10.14 15.08
N PRO A 339 4.80 -8.89 14.66
CA PRO A 339 6.16 -8.35 14.64
C PRO A 339 6.79 -8.26 16.03
N ARG A 340 6.00 -8.00 17.07
CA ARG A 340 6.48 -7.95 18.46
C ARG A 340 6.90 -9.32 18.98
N ASN A 341 6.16 -10.36 18.64
CA ASN A 341 6.51 -11.74 18.95
C ASN A 341 7.84 -12.14 18.29
N VAL A 342 8.03 -11.79 17.01
CA VAL A 342 9.26 -12.09 16.27
C VAL A 342 10.46 -11.34 16.84
N LEU A 343 10.31 -10.04 17.15
CA LEU A 343 11.37 -9.26 17.81
C LEU A 343 11.75 -9.84 19.17
N LYS A 344 10.75 -10.27 19.95
CA LYS A 344 10.98 -10.95 21.23
C LYS A 344 11.71 -12.28 21.05
N ALA A 345 11.39 -13.04 20.02
CA ALA A 345 12.08 -14.30 19.73
C ALA A 345 13.55 -14.09 19.34
N LEU A 346 13.87 -12.99 18.66
CA LEU A 346 15.23 -12.51 18.41
C LEU A 346 15.94 -12.01 19.69
N GLY A 347 15.28 -11.97 20.84
CA GLY A 347 15.83 -11.44 22.08
C GLY A 347 15.98 -9.93 22.11
N LEU A 348 15.31 -9.22 21.20
CA LEU A 348 15.29 -7.76 21.18
C LEU A 348 14.31 -7.22 22.20
N GLU A 349 14.75 -6.23 22.96
CA GLU A 349 13.92 -5.49 23.91
C GLU A 349 13.26 -4.31 23.19
N LEU A 350 11.93 -4.39 23.02
CA LEU A 350 11.18 -3.38 22.29
C LEU A 350 10.92 -2.13 23.12
N THR A 351 11.43 -1.00 22.67
CA THR A 351 11.04 0.34 23.11
C THR A 351 10.01 0.88 22.11
N GLU A 352 8.75 0.94 22.52
CA GLU A 352 7.68 1.42 21.66
C GLU A 352 7.85 2.91 21.34
N LEU A 353 7.54 3.27 20.10
CA LEU A 353 7.43 4.68 19.72
C LEU A 353 6.22 5.31 20.42
N GLU A 354 6.23 6.63 20.67
CA GLU A 354 5.12 7.35 21.31
C GLU A 354 3.77 7.00 20.64
N ASP A 355 3.70 7.09 19.31
CA ASP A 355 2.57 6.60 18.53
C ASP A 355 2.96 5.30 17.80
N HIS A 356 2.47 4.17 18.27
CA HIS A 356 2.78 2.83 17.78
C HIS A 356 1.52 2.03 17.41
N GLY A 357 1.70 0.84 16.87
CA GLY A 357 0.61 -0.05 16.45
C GLY A 357 -0.35 0.64 15.49
N GLY A 358 -1.64 0.55 15.76
CA GLY A 358 -2.67 1.20 14.97
C GLY A 358 -2.60 2.73 14.95
N LEU A 359 -2.02 3.34 15.99
CA LEU A 359 -1.87 4.80 16.10
C LEU A 359 -0.58 5.34 15.45
N GLY A 360 0.36 4.48 15.07
CA GLY A 360 1.65 4.87 14.51
C GLY A 360 1.56 5.89 13.37
N TRP A 361 2.48 6.86 13.32
CA TRP A 361 2.61 7.75 12.16
C TRP A 361 3.16 6.98 10.96
N CYS A 362 2.61 7.25 9.79
CA CYS A 362 3.04 6.63 8.53
C CYS A 362 4.46 7.10 8.16
N CYS A 363 5.19 6.26 7.41
CA CYS A 363 6.49 6.64 6.82
C CYS A 363 6.41 7.83 5.85
N GLY A 364 5.23 8.10 5.30
CA GLY A 364 4.99 9.17 4.32
C GLY A 364 5.09 8.74 2.86
N GLY A 365 5.55 7.53 2.55
CA GLY A 365 5.79 7.09 1.17
C GLY A 365 4.68 6.24 0.54
N GLY A 366 3.72 5.75 1.34
CA GLY A 366 2.63 4.90 0.86
C GLY A 366 1.72 5.56 -0.16
N GLY A 367 0.83 4.78 -0.76
CA GLY A 367 -0.14 5.27 -1.73
C GLY A 367 0.48 5.91 -2.98
N GLY A 368 1.70 5.52 -3.37
CA GLY A 368 2.40 6.05 -4.53
C GLY A 368 3.18 7.35 -4.30
N VAL A 369 3.11 7.93 -3.09
CA VAL A 369 3.81 9.20 -2.77
C VAL A 369 5.32 9.11 -3.03
N VAL A 370 5.96 7.99 -2.65
CA VAL A 370 7.41 7.81 -2.86
C VAL A 370 7.82 7.76 -4.33
N SER A 371 6.94 7.31 -5.21
CA SER A 371 7.20 7.24 -6.65
C SER A 371 7.05 8.61 -7.34
N ASN A 372 6.54 9.61 -6.63
CA ASN A 372 6.24 10.93 -7.16
C ASN A 372 7.20 11.97 -6.57
N VAL A 373 8.25 12.32 -7.31
CA VAL A 373 9.32 13.24 -6.86
C VAL A 373 8.77 14.60 -6.44
N ARG A 374 7.70 15.07 -7.06
CA ARG A 374 7.04 16.32 -6.70
C ARG A 374 6.51 16.31 -5.26
N ALA A 375 6.26 15.13 -4.68
CA ALA A 375 5.81 14.93 -3.31
C ALA A 375 6.94 14.94 -2.26
N ASP A 376 8.20 14.96 -2.68
CA ASP A 376 9.37 14.88 -1.80
C ASP A 376 9.36 15.93 -0.66
N PRO A 377 9.00 17.20 -0.88
CA PRO A 377 8.92 18.16 0.22
C PRO A 377 7.95 17.76 1.33
N LEU A 378 6.81 17.15 0.98
CA LEU A 378 5.83 16.65 1.95
C LEU A 378 6.31 15.36 2.65
N ARG A 379 6.87 14.45 1.86
CA ARG A 379 7.40 13.19 2.34
C ARG A 379 8.53 13.39 3.36
N PHE A 380 9.45 14.32 3.08
CA PHE A 380 10.54 14.62 4.00
C PHE A 380 10.08 15.31 5.28
N ARG A 381 9.02 16.14 5.26
CA ARG A 381 8.41 16.66 6.50
C ARG A 381 7.78 15.53 7.33
N ALA A 382 7.10 14.59 6.68
CA ALA A 382 6.56 13.42 7.38
C ALA A 382 7.68 12.54 8.00
N PHE A 383 8.82 12.40 7.30
CA PHE A 383 9.99 11.71 7.82
C PHE A 383 10.55 12.38 9.08
N GLU A 384 10.65 13.71 9.15
CA GLU A 384 11.15 14.41 10.35
C GLU A 384 10.29 14.14 11.59
N LEU A 385 8.97 14.00 11.41
CA LEU A 385 8.08 13.60 12.49
C LEU A 385 8.44 12.19 13.00
N LYS A 386 8.65 11.24 12.09
CA LYS A 386 9.03 9.88 12.44
C LYS A 386 10.42 9.81 13.05
N ARG A 387 11.39 10.55 12.50
CA ARG A 387 12.76 10.61 13.03
C ARG A 387 12.77 11.02 14.50
N ARG A 388 12.05 12.07 14.86
CA ARG A 388 11.97 12.52 16.29
C ARG A 388 11.47 11.41 17.20
N GLN A 389 10.40 10.70 16.81
CA GLN A 389 9.88 9.59 17.63
C GLN A 389 10.91 8.47 17.82
N VAL A 390 11.73 8.18 16.82
CA VAL A 390 12.79 7.16 16.91
C VAL A 390 13.95 7.65 17.76
N GLU A 391 14.35 8.92 17.62
CA GLU A 391 15.37 9.55 18.45
C GLU A 391 14.95 9.59 19.92
N ASP A 392 13.69 9.94 20.20
CA ASP A 392 13.12 9.97 21.56
C ASP A 392 13.04 8.56 22.20
N ALA A 393 12.80 7.52 21.37
CA ALA A 393 12.81 6.13 21.85
C ALA A 393 14.23 5.64 22.21
N GLY A 394 15.27 6.17 21.58
CA GLY A 394 16.67 5.92 21.92
C GLY A 394 17.14 4.47 21.78
N ALA A 395 16.44 3.65 20.95
CA ALA A 395 16.78 2.25 20.74
C ALA A 395 17.98 2.10 19.79
N GLN A 396 18.74 1.00 19.96
CA GLN A 396 19.89 0.68 19.13
C GLN A 396 19.49 0.30 17.69
N HIS A 397 18.37 -0.45 17.57
CA HIS A 397 17.82 -0.87 16.29
C HIS A 397 16.55 -0.10 15.94
N PHE A 398 16.35 0.16 14.66
CA PHE A 398 15.09 0.67 14.13
C PHE A 398 14.61 -0.23 13.00
N VAL A 399 13.56 -1.00 13.28
CA VAL A 399 13.10 -2.11 12.44
C VAL A 399 11.74 -1.78 11.82
N THR A 400 11.51 -2.26 10.61
CA THR A 400 10.19 -2.24 9.95
C THR A 400 9.95 -3.53 9.17
N ALA A 401 8.69 -3.87 8.94
CA ALA A 401 8.26 -5.01 8.11
C ALA A 401 7.55 -4.53 6.83
N CYS A 402 8.16 -3.56 6.13
CA CYS A 402 7.64 -3.07 4.86
C CYS A 402 8.76 -2.44 4.03
N GLY A 403 9.10 -3.06 2.88
CA GLY A 403 10.14 -2.58 1.96
C GLY A 403 9.90 -1.14 1.50
N GLN A 404 8.63 -0.78 1.20
CA GLN A 404 8.29 0.60 0.84
C GLN A 404 8.52 1.60 1.99
N CYS A 405 8.23 1.21 3.24
CA CYS A 405 8.54 2.05 4.41
C CYS A 405 10.05 2.18 4.56
N ARG A 406 10.79 1.07 4.39
CA ARG A 406 12.25 1.04 4.47
C ARG A 406 12.88 2.01 3.46
N ILE A 407 12.54 1.93 2.18
CA ILE A 407 13.00 2.86 1.13
C ILE A 407 12.70 4.32 1.50
N THR A 408 11.49 4.59 1.95
CA THR A 408 11.06 5.95 2.32
C THR A 408 11.86 6.52 3.48
N LEU A 409 12.06 5.72 4.52
CA LEU A 409 12.80 6.10 5.73
C LEU A 409 14.31 6.22 5.45
N GLN A 410 14.89 5.32 4.65
CA GLN A 410 16.29 5.40 4.20
C GLN A 410 16.54 6.64 3.35
N ALA A 411 15.61 6.99 2.44
CA ALA A 411 15.74 8.22 1.65
C ALA A 411 15.71 9.47 2.55
N GLY A 412 14.88 9.48 3.59
CA GLY A 412 14.86 10.53 4.60
C GLY A 412 16.15 10.57 5.41
N ALA A 413 16.63 9.43 5.87
CA ALA A 413 17.90 9.30 6.59
C ALA A 413 19.08 9.88 5.78
N LYS A 414 19.17 9.50 4.52
CA LYS A 414 20.17 10.04 3.58
C LYS A 414 20.04 11.56 3.42
N LYS A 415 18.81 12.08 3.23
CA LYS A 415 18.55 13.51 3.04
C LYS A 415 18.98 14.35 4.23
N PHE A 416 18.72 13.86 5.44
CA PHE A 416 18.99 14.59 6.69
C PHE A 416 20.28 14.14 7.39
N LYS A 417 21.09 13.29 6.74
CA LYS A 417 22.35 12.74 7.31
C LYS A 417 22.12 12.12 8.69
N TRP A 418 21.05 11.34 8.81
CA TRP A 418 20.69 10.63 10.02
C TRP A 418 21.31 9.23 9.98
N ASP A 419 22.16 8.93 10.98
CA ASP A 419 22.98 7.71 10.98
C ASP A 419 22.22 6.44 11.39
N GLN A 420 20.97 6.56 11.85
CA GLN A 420 20.17 5.40 12.23
C GLN A 420 19.90 4.50 11.03
N LYS A 421 20.32 3.25 11.11
CA LYS A 421 20.01 2.22 10.13
C LYS A 421 18.53 1.84 10.22
N VAL A 422 17.87 1.72 9.08
CA VAL A 422 16.49 1.20 8.98
C VAL A 422 16.56 -0.25 8.50
N GLU A 423 16.20 -1.19 9.36
CA GLU A 423 16.38 -2.62 9.17
C GLU A 423 15.07 -3.32 8.79
N SER A 424 15.16 -4.43 8.08
CA SER A 424 14.03 -5.31 7.77
C SER A 424 13.89 -6.39 8.84
N LEU A 425 12.66 -6.65 9.27
CA LEU A 425 12.36 -7.74 10.19
C LEU A 425 12.71 -9.10 9.58
N LEU A 426 12.41 -9.29 8.30
CA LEU A 426 12.75 -10.50 7.55
C LEU A 426 14.26 -10.75 7.54
N GLU A 427 15.07 -9.74 7.18
CA GLU A 427 16.52 -9.87 7.13
C GLU A 427 17.09 -10.21 8.51
N LEU A 428 16.61 -9.56 9.58
CA LEU A 428 17.02 -9.88 10.94
C LEU A 428 16.73 -11.34 11.31
N VAL A 429 15.58 -11.87 10.92
CA VAL A 429 15.24 -13.29 11.15
C VAL A 429 16.18 -14.19 10.36
N ALA A 430 16.37 -13.94 9.07
CA ALA A 430 17.19 -14.80 8.21
C ALA A 430 18.68 -14.83 8.63
N ASP A 431 19.21 -13.68 9.08
CA ASP A 431 20.61 -13.56 9.53
C ASP A 431 20.83 -14.20 10.92
N ASN A 432 19.78 -14.45 11.69
CA ASN A 432 19.86 -15.02 13.04
C ASN A 432 19.19 -16.40 13.16
N LEU A 433 19.00 -17.12 12.08
CA LEU A 433 18.58 -18.52 12.16
C LEU A 433 19.60 -19.37 12.93
N GLU A 434 19.13 -20.24 13.84
CA GLU A 434 19.96 -21.28 14.44
C GLU A 434 20.16 -22.43 13.42
N ASP A 435 21.25 -23.15 13.55
CA ASP A 435 21.61 -24.28 12.69
C ASP A 435 20.64 -25.46 12.82
#